data_bb9babd48fe620726d671dffdcfe787e
#
_entry.id   bb9babd48fe620726d671dffdcfe787e
#
_cell.length_a   1.000
_cell.length_b   1.000
_cell.length_c   1.000
_cell.angle_alpha   90.00
_cell.angle_beta   90.00
_cell.angle_gamma   90.00
#
_symmetry.space_group_name_H-M   'P 1'
#
loop_
_entity.id
_entity.type
_entity.pdbx_description
1 polymer ?
#
loop_
_entity_poly.entity_id
_entity_poly.type
_entity_poly.pdbx_seq_one_letter_code
_entity_poly.pdbx_strand_id
1 'polypeptide(L)'
;HLATHAQLNKYGFIETPLRQVLTSVKNDGSAAVGHKAGEDITEAGSRKILVKAGEEINSKTAKAIAKNKEEKLVPIRAILGKKIETFDAEDEQEVVYAQANTALTDKGEFVDSAISARSKSEPVNVEHSEVTHIDVSPQQIISVTTSLIPFLEHDDNTRASMGSNMQRQAVPLLKPQAPLIGTGMEAVAAQNTGQVIVAKEDGTVSYMDGRQIDVIYKSGKKVSHELDVFRRTNQGTCFHQRPLCSTGEKIKKGDILADGASTEQGDLAVGQNLLVAYMPWQGYNFEDAVIISSRLKKEDVFSSIHIQQFTVDVRDTKLGPELVTRDIPNV
;
A
#
# COMPACT_ATOMS: atom_id res chain seq x y z
N HIS A 1 1.21 -4.14 1.58
CA HIS A 1 1.26 -5.10 0.47
C HIS A 1 0.66 -4.52 -0.81
N LEU A 2 -0.54 -3.99 -0.74
CA LEU A 2 -1.16 -3.28 -1.86
C LEU A 2 -0.35 -2.05 -2.30
N ALA A 3 0.15 -1.27 -1.36
CA ALA A 3 0.96 -0.09 -1.64
C ALA A 3 2.25 -0.40 -2.41
N THR A 4 2.77 -1.63 -2.33
CA THR A 4 3.96 -2.05 -3.09
C THR A 4 3.65 -2.59 -4.48
N HIS A 5 2.40 -2.96 -4.76
CA HIS A 5 1.99 -3.56 -6.03
C HIS A 5 1.05 -2.67 -6.84
N ALA A 6 0.30 -1.77 -6.19
CA ALA A 6 -0.53 -0.82 -6.90
C ALA A 6 0.34 0.16 -7.71
N GLN A 7 0.08 0.26 -9.00
CA GLN A 7 0.80 1.13 -9.92
C GLN A 7 -0.17 2.11 -10.57
N LEU A 8 0.37 3.17 -11.12
CA LEU A 8 -0.38 4.08 -11.98
C LEU A 8 0.00 3.81 -13.43
N ASN A 9 -0.98 3.68 -14.29
CA ASN A 9 -0.74 3.59 -15.73
C ASN A 9 -0.29 4.96 -16.31
N LYS A 10 0.05 4.99 -17.58
CA LYS A 10 0.49 6.22 -18.29
C LYS A 10 -0.56 7.35 -18.29
N TYR A 11 -1.81 7.04 -18.02
CA TYR A 11 -2.91 7.99 -17.94
C TYR A 11 -3.22 8.46 -16.51
N GLY A 12 -2.53 7.90 -15.49
CA GLY A 12 -2.73 8.22 -14.08
C GLY A 12 -3.84 7.42 -13.40
N PHE A 13 -4.37 6.37 -14.02
CA PHE A 13 -5.33 5.46 -13.38
C PHE A 13 -4.62 4.43 -12.51
N ILE A 14 -5.26 4.07 -11.40
CA ILE A 14 -4.76 3.04 -10.48
C ILE A 14 -4.96 1.67 -11.13
N GLU A 15 -3.90 0.88 -11.16
CA GLU A 15 -3.94 -0.51 -11.59
C GLU A 15 -4.11 -1.45 -10.39
N THR A 16 -5.01 -2.43 -10.52
CA THR A 16 -5.26 -3.46 -9.51
C THR A 16 -4.36 -4.66 -9.76
N PRO A 17 -3.58 -5.13 -8.76
CA PRO A 17 -2.76 -6.31 -8.91
C PRO A 17 -3.60 -7.58 -8.77
N LEU A 18 -3.49 -8.48 -9.74
CA LEU A 18 -4.07 -9.82 -9.73
C LEU A 18 -2.97 -10.86 -9.95
N ARG A 19 -3.11 -12.03 -9.35
CA ARG A 19 -2.18 -13.14 -9.53
C ARG A 19 -2.68 -14.06 -10.62
N GLN A 20 -1.82 -14.37 -11.58
CA GLN A 20 -2.16 -15.24 -12.70
C GLN A 20 -2.45 -16.67 -12.25
N VAL A 21 -3.47 -17.28 -12.82
CA VAL A 21 -3.77 -18.71 -12.74
C VAL A 21 -3.27 -19.36 -14.03
N LEU A 22 -2.49 -20.42 -13.90
CA LEU A 22 -1.96 -21.17 -15.03
C LEU A 22 -2.92 -22.32 -15.35
N THR A 23 -3.53 -22.28 -16.51
CA THR A 23 -4.34 -23.38 -17.07
C THR A 23 -3.58 -24.20 -18.11
N SER A 24 -2.42 -23.72 -18.54
CA SER A 24 -1.55 -24.40 -19.47
C SER A 24 -0.07 -24.07 -19.22
N VAL A 25 0.83 -24.95 -19.58
CA VAL A 25 2.28 -24.77 -19.50
C VAL A 25 2.93 -25.04 -20.85
N LYS A 26 4.16 -24.51 -21.05
CA LYS A 26 4.88 -24.74 -22.30
C LYS A 26 5.17 -26.22 -22.52
N ASN A 27 5.00 -26.66 -23.77
CA ASN A 27 5.28 -28.03 -24.20
C ASN A 27 6.79 -28.21 -24.48
N ASP A 28 7.61 -28.19 -23.45
CA ASP A 28 9.08 -28.35 -23.54
C ASP A 28 9.57 -29.70 -22.98
N GLY A 29 8.65 -30.57 -22.56
CA GLY A 29 8.95 -31.86 -21.97
C GLY A 29 9.39 -31.85 -20.51
N SER A 30 9.45 -30.67 -19.88
CA SER A 30 9.82 -30.51 -18.47
C SER A 30 8.81 -29.70 -17.68
N ALA A 31 8.25 -28.63 -18.23
CA ALA A 31 7.37 -27.71 -17.53
C ALA A 31 6.05 -28.36 -17.04
N ALA A 32 5.56 -29.38 -17.74
CA ALA A 32 4.34 -30.10 -17.37
C ALA A 32 4.55 -31.17 -16.28
N VAL A 33 5.78 -31.52 -15.94
CA VAL A 33 6.07 -32.62 -14.99
C VAL A 33 5.59 -32.26 -13.59
N GLY A 34 4.81 -33.18 -12.96
CA GLY A 34 4.29 -32.97 -11.61
C GLY A 34 2.94 -32.22 -11.55
N HIS A 35 2.47 -31.71 -12.70
CA HIS A 35 1.14 -31.12 -12.83
C HIS A 35 0.11 -32.20 -13.21
N LYS A 36 -1.13 -31.98 -12.86
CA LYS A 36 -2.24 -32.81 -13.32
C LYS A 36 -2.74 -32.30 -14.66
N ALA A 37 -3.07 -33.23 -15.57
CA ALA A 37 -3.65 -32.86 -16.87
C ALA A 37 -5.04 -32.22 -16.67
N GLY A 38 -5.27 -31.09 -17.36
CA GLY A 38 -6.56 -30.40 -17.37
C GLY A 38 -7.62 -31.11 -18.20
N GLU A 39 -7.16 -31.73 -19.28
CA GLU A 39 -7.98 -32.47 -20.26
C GLU A 39 -7.29 -33.76 -20.67
N ASP A 40 -8.00 -34.64 -21.40
CA ASP A 40 -7.41 -35.86 -21.97
C ASP A 40 -6.38 -35.50 -23.03
N ILE A 41 -5.11 -35.80 -22.79
CA ILE A 41 -4.02 -35.51 -23.71
C ILE A 41 -3.77 -36.72 -24.61
N THR A 42 -3.89 -36.53 -25.92
CA THR A 42 -3.71 -37.59 -26.91
C THR A 42 -2.34 -37.54 -27.60
N GLU A 43 -1.89 -38.65 -28.15
CA GLU A 43 -0.68 -38.72 -28.95
C GLU A 43 -0.89 -38.07 -30.34
N ALA A 44 0.11 -37.31 -30.83
CA ALA A 44 0.02 -36.63 -32.11
C ALA A 44 -0.34 -37.63 -33.26
N GLY A 45 -1.44 -37.30 -33.96
CA GLY A 45 -1.91 -38.12 -35.09
C GLY A 45 -2.56 -39.44 -34.70
N SER A 46 -2.80 -39.70 -33.42
CA SER A 46 -3.45 -40.89 -32.88
C SER A 46 -4.55 -40.54 -31.90
N ARG A 47 -5.61 -41.39 -31.85
CA ARG A 47 -6.64 -41.28 -30.79
C ARG A 47 -6.23 -41.89 -29.46
N LYS A 48 -4.97 -42.29 -29.31
CA LYS A 48 -4.48 -42.94 -28.09
C LYS A 48 -4.26 -41.87 -27.02
N ILE A 49 -4.94 -41.99 -25.89
CA ILE A 49 -4.80 -41.11 -24.73
C ILE A 49 -3.46 -41.44 -24.05
N LEU A 50 -2.61 -40.45 -23.89
CA LEU A 50 -1.33 -40.52 -23.15
C LEU A 50 -1.53 -40.27 -21.65
N VAL A 51 -2.39 -39.33 -21.31
CA VAL A 51 -2.71 -38.94 -19.92
C VAL A 51 -4.20 -38.56 -19.90
N LYS A 52 -4.95 -39.06 -18.93
CA LYS A 52 -6.35 -38.66 -18.72
C LYS A 52 -6.44 -37.40 -17.91
N ALA A 53 -7.55 -36.66 -18.07
CA ALA A 53 -7.88 -35.51 -17.24
C ALA A 53 -7.77 -35.85 -15.75
N GLY A 54 -7.07 -35.04 -14.97
CA GLY A 54 -6.84 -35.23 -13.54
C GLY A 54 -5.67 -36.16 -13.17
N GLU A 55 -5.08 -36.91 -14.12
CA GLU A 55 -3.89 -37.73 -13.86
C GLU A 55 -2.61 -36.87 -13.84
N GLU A 56 -1.63 -37.26 -13.00
CA GLU A 56 -0.35 -36.57 -12.89
C GLU A 56 0.55 -36.86 -14.09
N ILE A 57 1.09 -35.81 -14.70
CA ILE A 57 2.01 -35.89 -15.83
C ILE A 57 3.41 -36.23 -15.32
N ASN A 58 3.87 -37.43 -15.58
CA ASN A 58 5.22 -37.84 -15.20
C ASN A 58 6.27 -37.49 -16.29
N SER A 59 7.56 -37.63 -15.96
CA SER A 59 8.66 -37.25 -16.87
C SER A 59 8.66 -38.06 -18.19
N LYS A 60 8.10 -39.28 -18.22
CA LYS A 60 7.99 -40.08 -19.45
C LYS A 60 6.88 -39.58 -20.35
N THR A 61 5.72 -39.32 -19.76
CA THR A 61 4.56 -38.78 -20.48
C THR A 61 4.79 -37.37 -20.97
N ALA A 62 5.43 -36.50 -20.16
CA ALA A 62 5.81 -35.14 -20.59
C ALA A 62 6.71 -35.16 -21.84
N LYS A 63 7.70 -36.04 -21.89
CA LYS A 63 8.55 -36.22 -23.06
C LYS A 63 7.82 -36.80 -24.28
N ALA A 64 6.79 -37.62 -24.07
CA ALA A 64 5.95 -38.11 -25.15
C ALA A 64 5.06 -36.98 -25.71
N ILE A 65 4.47 -36.15 -24.84
CA ILE A 65 3.67 -35.00 -25.23
C ILE A 65 4.53 -33.97 -26.00
N ALA A 66 5.77 -33.74 -25.56
CA ALA A 66 6.69 -32.81 -26.22
C ALA A 66 7.09 -33.18 -27.65
N LYS A 67 6.85 -34.43 -28.06
CA LYS A 67 7.05 -34.85 -29.48
C LYS A 67 6.02 -34.22 -30.41
N ASN A 68 4.84 -33.85 -29.88
CA ASN A 68 3.84 -33.10 -30.62
C ASN A 68 4.24 -31.63 -30.73
N LYS A 69 4.93 -31.26 -31.81
CA LYS A 69 5.38 -29.88 -32.05
C LYS A 69 4.28 -28.91 -32.46
N GLU A 70 3.11 -29.43 -32.83
CA GLU A 70 1.95 -28.59 -33.23
C GLU A 70 1.29 -27.94 -32.00
N GLU A 71 1.26 -28.64 -30.88
CA GLU A 71 0.73 -28.10 -29.61
C GLU A 71 1.85 -27.43 -28.81
N LYS A 72 1.84 -26.10 -28.79
CA LYS A 72 2.82 -25.29 -28.06
C LYS A 72 2.60 -25.27 -26.55
N LEU A 73 1.38 -25.57 -26.10
CA LEU A 73 0.94 -25.53 -24.71
C LEU A 73 0.33 -26.88 -24.32
N VAL A 74 0.56 -27.31 -23.10
CA VAL A 74 -0.01 -28.51 -22.50
C VAL A 74 -1.08 -28.06 -21.50
N PRO A 75 -2.36 -28.47 -21.66
CA PRO A 75 -3.41 -28.12 -20.71
C PRO A 75 -3.15 -28.82 -19.38
N ILE A 76 -3.12 -28.05 -18.31
CA ILE A 76 -2.99 -28.54 -16.94
C ILE A 76 -4.20 -28.14 -16.12
N ARG A 77 -4.47 -28.86 -15.03
CA ARG A 77 -5.46 -28.40 -14.06
C ARG A 77 -5.04 -27.05 -13.53
N ALA A 78 -6.00 -26.12 -13.43
CA ALA A 78 -5.74 -24.74 -13.01
C ALA A 78 -4.95 -24.71 -11.69
N ILE A 79 -3.82 -24.02 -11.71
CA ILE A 79 -2.89 -23.89 -10.59
C ILE A 79 -2.49 -22.44 -10.43
N LEU A 80 -2.27 -22.02 -9.18
CA LEU A 80 -1.85 -20.67 -8.86
C LEU A 80 -0.44 -20.38 -9.38
N GLY A 81 -0.31 -19.39 -10.25
CA GLY A 81 0.95 -18.89 -10.75
C GLY A 81 1.67 -18.00 -9.73
N LYS A 82 2.94 -17.70 -10.02
CA LYS A 82 3.75 -16.76 -9.21
C LYS A 82 3.72 -15.33 -9.73
N LYS A 83 3.31 -15.15 -10.98
CA LYS A 83 3.30 -13.85 -11.64
C LYS A 83 2.12 -13.02 -11.14
N ILE A 84 2.40 -11.77 -10.77
CA ILE A 84 1.40 -10.75 -10.48
C ILE A 84 1.35 -9.85 -11.71
N GLU A 85 0.17 -9.61 -12.21
CA GLU A 85 -0.12 -8.71 -13.33
C GLU A 85 -1.00 -7.58 -12.81
N THR A 86 -0.88 -6.40 -13.38
CA THR A 86 -1.65 -5.24 -12.99
C THR A 86 -2.64 -4.88 -14.11
N PHE A 87 -3.86 -4.58 -13.74
CA PHE A 87 -4.97 -4.30 -14.64
C PHE A 87 -5.60 -2.96 -14.27
N ASP A 88 -5.88 -2.14 -15.26
CA ASP A 88 -6.77 -1.01 -15.05
C ASP A 88 -8.24 -1.45 -15.09
N ALA A 89 -9.18 -0.52 -14.86
CA ALA A 89 -10.59 -0.84 -14.75
C ALA A 89 -11.21 -1.34 -16.09
N GLU A 90 -10.60 -1.03 -17.23
CA GLU A 90 -11.05 -1.48 -18.55
C GLU A 90 -10.54 -2.90 -18.82
N ASP A 91 -9.24 -3.12 -18.62
CA ASP A 91 -8.59 -4.42 -18.82
C ASP A 91 -9.13 -5.49 -17.84
N GLU A 92 -9.48 -5.08 -16.58
CA GLU A 92 -10.06 -5.97 -15.58
C GLU A 92 -11.38 -6.62 -16.05
N GLN A 93 -12.13 -5.97 -16.94
CA GLN A 93 -13.38 -6.52 -17.47
C GLN A 93 -13.17 -7.72 -18.41
N GLU A 94 -11.98 -7.88 -18.97
CA GLU A 94 -11.66 -8.98 -19.86
C GLU A 94 -11.20 -10.25 -19.14
N VAL A 95 -10.92 -10.15 -17.84
CA VAL A 95 -10.43 -11.27 -17.04
C VAL A 95 -11.50 -11.85 -16.13
N VAL A 96 -11.38 -13.15 -15.86
CA VAL A 96 -12.21 -13.86 -14.87
C VAL A 96 -11.33 -14.11 -13.66
N TYR A 97 -11.63 -13.46 -12.55
CA TYR A 97 -10.79 -13.58 -11.36
C TYR A 97 -11.55 -14.10 -10.13
N ALA A 98 -10.93 -15.06 -9.45
CA ALA A 98 -11.44 -15.66 -8.22
C ALA A 98 -11.08 -14.79 -7.02
N GLN A 99 -11.87 -14.91 -5.95
CA GLN A 99 -11.58 -14.25 -4.68
C GLN A 99 -10.37 -14.88 -4.00
N ALA A 100 -9.61 -14.08 -3.26
CA ALA A 100 -8.40 -14.51 -2.58
C ALA A 100 -8.62 -15.57 -1.48
N ASN A 101 -9.86 -15.70 -0.96
CA ASN A 101 -10.25 -16.69 0.03
C ASN A 101 -10.69 -18.04 -0.58
N THR A 102 -10.60 -18.19 -1.91
CA THR A 102 -10.92 -19.45 -2.59
C THR A 102 -10.04 -20.58 -2.05
N ALA A 103 -10.65 -21.73 -1.76
CA ALA A 103 -9.95 -22.87 -1.21
C ALA A 103 -8.91 -23.44 -2.20
N LEU A 104 -7.64 -23.45 -1.77
CA LEU A 104 -6.53 -23.99 -2.53
C LEU A 104 -5.84 -25.11 -1.75
N THR A 105 -5.29 -26.08 -2.48
CA THR A 105 -4.40 -27.08 -1.90
C THR A 105 -3.02 -26.48 -1.60
N ASP A 106 -2.18 -27.18 -0.83
CA ASP A 106 -0.79 -26.78 -0.57
C ASP A 106 0.03 -26.59 -1.85
N LYS A 107 -0.35 -27.23 -2.94
CA LYS A 107 0.27 -27.08 -4.26
C LYS A 107 -0.29 -25.93 -5.08
N GLY A 108 -1.32 -25.23 -4.59
CA GLY A 108 -1.97 -24.11 -5.29
C GLY A 108 -3.01 -24.54 -6.34
N GLU A 109 -3.51 -25.78 -6.30
CA GLU A 109 -4.63 -26.24 -7.12
C GLU A 109 -5.96 -25.87 -6.46
N PHE A 110 -6.98 -25.53 -7.23
CA PHE A 110 -8.31 -25.29 -6.71
C PHE A 110 -8.94 -26.58 -6.18
N VAL A 111 -9.52 -26.50 -4.97
CA VAL A 111 -10.20 -27.65 -4.31
C VAL A 111 -11.54 -27.86 -4.94
N ASP A 112 -12.33 -26.81 -5.09
CA ASP A 112 -13.70 -26.87 -5.59
C ASP A 112 -13.75 -26.88 -7.12
N SER A 113 -14.74 -27.53 -7.70
CA SER A 113 -14.97 -27.52 -9.14
C SER A 113 -15.66 -26.25 -9.61
N ALA A 114 -16.55 -25.68 -8.80
CA ALA A 114 -17.25 -24.45 -9.05
C ALA A 114 -16.69 -23.35 -8.11
N ILE A 115 -16.22 -22.26 -8.69
CA ILE A 115 -15.53 -21.20 -7.99
C ILE A 115 -16.33 -19.91 -8.13
N SER A 116 -16.51 -19.20 -7.01
CA SER A 116 -17.05 -17.85 -7.03
C SER A 116 -15.98 -16.90 -7.57
N ALA A 117 -16.27 -16.30 -8.69
CA ALA A 117 -15.37 -15.39 -9.41
C ALA A 117 -16.10 -14.10 -9.81
N ARG A 118 -15.37 -13.15 -10.34
CA ARG A 118 -15.89 -11.95 -11.00
C ARG A 118 -15.53 -11.97 -12.47
N SER A 119 -16.49 -11.61 -13.29
CA SER A 119 -16.32 -11.38 -14.72
C SER A 119 -17.14 -10.16 -15.13
N LYS A 120 -16.55 -9.23 -15.85
CA LYS A 120 -17.19 -7.97 -16.24
C LYS A 120 -17.86 -7.23 -15.08
N SER A 121 -17.17 -7.20 -13.92
CA SER A 121 -17.64 -6.58 -12.68
C SER A 121 -18.83 -7.25 -11.99
N GLU A 122 -19.36 -8.37 -12.55
CA GLU A 122 -20.46 -9.14 -11.97
C GLU A 122 -19.96 -10.40 -11.25
N PRO A 123 -20.58 -10.80 -10.13
CA PRO A 123 -20.26 -12.05 -9.47
C PRO A 123 -20.82 -13.22 -10.29
N VAL A 124 -19.98 -14.20 -10.59
CA VAL A 124 -20.34 -15.41 -11.36
C VAL A 124 -19.79 -16.66 -10.68
N ASN A 125 -20.43 -17.80 -10.88
CA ASN A 125 -19.88 -19.08 -10.52
C ASN A 125 -19.39 -19.78 -11.80
N VAL A 126 -18.11 -20.06 -11.85
CA VAL A 126 -17.42 -20.63 -13.03
C VAL A 126 -16.67 -21.89 -12.64
N GLU A 127 -16.34 -22.71 -13.63
CA GLU A 127 -15.43 -23.84 -13.42
C GLU A 127 -13.99 -23.33 -13.22
N HIS A 128 -13.18 -24.09 -12.47
CA HIS A 128 -11.79 -23.73 -12.19
C HIS A 128 -10.94 -23.51 -13.45
N SER A 129 -11.31 -24.13 -14.58
CA SER A 129 -10.64 -23.98 -15.87
C SER A 129 -10.85 -22.62 -16.53
N GLU A 130 -11.95 -21.93 -16.20
CA GLU A 130 -12.29 -20.62 -16.75
C GLU A 130 -11.64 -19.46 -15.96
N VAL A 131 -11.13 -19.75 -14.76
CA VAL A 131 -10.50 -18.74 -13.91
C VAL A 131 -9.11 -18.41 -14.47
N THR A 132 -8.92 -17.15 -14.85
CA THR A 132 -7.65 -16.65 -15.39
C THR A 132 -6.75 -16.04 -14.32
N HIS A 133 -7.34 -15.44 -13.30
CA HIS A 133 -6.64 -14.74 -12.22
C HIS A 133 -7.28 -14.99 -10.87
N ILE A 134 -6.57 -14.64 -9.81
CA ILE A 134 -7.05 -14.64 -8.43
C ILE A 134 -6.54 -13.39 -7.72
N ASP A 135 -7.29 -12.85 -6.79
CA ASP A 135 -6.83 -11.75 -5.94
C ASP A 135 -5.51 -12.10 -5.24
N VAL A 136 -4.62 -11.13 -5.09
CA VAL A 136 -3.30 -11.36 -4.48
C VAL A 136 -3.42 -11.78 -3.02
N SER A 137 -4.36 -11.17 -2.27
CA SER A 137 -4.55 -11.44 -0.85
C SER A 137 -5.97 -11.08 -0.41
N PRO A 138 -6.56 -11.80 0.57
CA PRO A 138 -7.82 -11.41 1.20
C PRO A 138 -7.76 -10.02 1.86
N GLN A 139 -6.55 -9.57 2.22
CA GLN A 139 -6.33 -8.25 2.83
C GLN A 139 -6.59 -7.08 1.87
N GLN A 140 -6.76 -7.33 0.58
CA GLN A 140 -7.07 -6.28 -0.42
C GLN A 140 -8.39 -5.53 -0.14
N ILE A 141 -9.33 -6.13 0.58
CA ILE A 141 -10.58 -5.47 0.98
C ILE A 141 -10.39 -4.41 2.07
N ILE A 142 -9.24 -4.43 2.76
CA ILE A 142 -8.94 -3.55 3.88
C ILE A 142 -8.12 -2.36 3.37
N SER A 143 -8.58 -1.13 3.65
CA SER A 143 -7.85 0.09 3.30
C SER A 143 -6.57 0.24 4.13
N VAL A 144 -5.64 1.09 3.67
CA VAL A 144 -4.40 1.38 4.41
C VAL A 144 -4.72 1.92 5.82
N THR A 145 -5.67 2.82 5.95
CA THR A 145 -6.07 3.37 7.27
C THR A 145 -6.64 2.31 8.19
N THR A 146 -7.47 1.43 7.67
CA THR A 146 -8.03 0.30 8.44
C THR A 146 -6.95 -0.69 8.83
N SER A 147 -5.96 -0.94 7.98
CA SER A 147 -4.83 -1.84 8.25
C SER A 147 -3.87 -1.33 9.33
N LEU A 148 -3.96 -0.06 9.71
CA LEU A 148 -3.20 0.54 10.82
C LEU A 148 -3.87 0.34 12.20
N ILE A 149 -5.08 -0.22 12.26
CA ILE A 149 -5.80 -0.49 13.51
C ILE A 149 -5.30 -1.82 14.08
N PRO A 150 -4.61 -1.82 15.23
CA PRO A 150 -4.21 -3.07 15.89
C PRO A 150 -5.43 -3.80 16.45
N PHE A 151 -5.40 -5.13 16.42
CA PHE A 151 -6.50 -6.02 16.89
C PHE A 151 -7.85 -5.75 16.18
N LEU A 152 -7.80 -5.38 14.90
CA LEU A 152 -8.99 -5.08 14.09
C LEU A 152 -10.02 -6.20 14.10
N GLU A 153 -9.58 -7.45 14.14
CA GLU A 153 -10.43 -8.65 14.17
C GLU A 153 -11.34 -8.75 15.40
N HIS A 154 -11.05 -7.99 16.45
CA HIS A 154 -11.85 -7.92 17.68
C HIS A 154 -12.82 -6.73 17.70
N ASP A 155 -12.77 -5.86 16.69
CA ASP A 155 -13.61 -4.66 16.63
C ASP A 155 -14.87 -4.90 15.80
N ASP A 156 -15.96 -4.26 16.21
CA ASP A 156 -17.13 -4.16 15.36
C ASP A 156 -16.85 -3.33 14.11
N ASN A 157 -17.46 -3.71 12.98
CA ASN A 157 -17.27 -3.03 11.70
C ASN A 157 -17.58 -1.52 11.77
N THR A 158 -18.63 -1.14 12.49
CA THR A 158 -19.01 0.27 12.67
C THR A 158 -17.91 1.05 13.37
N ARG A 159 -17.33 0.52 14.44
CA ARG A 159 -16.25 1.17 15.20
C ARG A 159 -14.93 1.18 14.44
N ALA A 160 -14.61 0.12 13.72
CA ALA A 160 -13.45 0.09 12.83
C ALA A 160 -13.54 1.16 11.74
N SER A 161 -14.71 1.36 11.14
CA SER A 161 -14.95 2.42 10.15
C SER A 161 -14.79 3.81 10.75
N MET A 162 -15.33 4.06 11.97
CA MET A 162 -15.15 5.33 12.68
C MET A 162 -13.65 5.58 12.97
N GLY A 163 -12.93 4.60 13.50
CA GLY A 163 -11.50 4.71 13.79
C GLY A 163 -10.66 4.99 12.54
N SER A 164 -10.94 4.30 11.44
CA SER A 164 -10.30 4.53 10.14
C SER A 164 -10.51 5.97 9.64
N ASN A 165 -11.73 6.51 9.78
CA ASN A 165 -12.03 7.88 9.39
C ASN A 165 -11.33 8.90 10.31
N MET A 166 -11.27 8.66 11.62
CA MET A 166 -10.61 9.55 12.58
C MET A 166 -9.09 9.62 12.35
N GLN A 167 -8.43 8.55 11.96
CA GLN A 167 -7.02 8.58 11.60
C GLN A 167 -6.72 9.61 10.50
N ARG A 168 -7.60 9.75 9.52
CA ARG A 168 -7.46 10.74 8.42
C ARG A 168 -7.65 12.19 8.86
N GLN A 169 -8.22 12.41 10.04
CA GLN A 169 -8.46 13.74 10.63
C GLN A 169 -7.38 14.14 11.63
N ALA A 170 -6.38 13.29 11.85
CA ALA A 170 -5.31 13.55 12.80
C ALA A 170 -4.50 14.78 12.39
N VAL A 171 -4.25 15.66 13.37
CA VAL A 171 -3.43 16.86 13.18
C VAL A 171 -1.97 16.50 13.42
N PRO A 172 -1.02 16.91 12.55
CA PRO A 172 0.40 16.72 12.78
C PRO A 172 0.85 17.38 14.08
N LEU A 173 1.41 16.59 14.99
CA LEU A 173 1.90 17.08 16.27
C LEU A 173 3.35 17.57 16.16
N LEU A 174 3.71 18.47 17.09
CA LEU A 174 5.08 18.98 17.21
C LEU A 174 6.08 17.87 17.56
N LYS A 175 5.67 16.94 18.43
CA LYS A 175 6.46 15.77 18.84
C LYS A 175 5.58 14.52 18.72
N PRO A 176 5.41 13.93 17.54
CA PRO A 176 4.67 12.69 17.40
C PRO A 176 5.45 11.53 18.04
N GLN A 177 4.73 10.47 18.42
CA GLN A 177 5.32 9.22 18.90
C GLN A 177 4.84 8.05 18.07
N ALA A 178 5.74 7.17 17.70
CA ALA A 178 5.39 5.90 17.07
C ALA A 178 4.52 5.05 18.03
N PRO A 179 3.52 4.32 17.53
CA PRO A 179 2.66 3.51 18.38
C PRO A 179 3.46 2.38 19.03
N LEU A 180 3.23 2.16 20.32
CA LEU A 180 3.86 1.03 21.05
C LEU A 180 3.39 -0.33 20.53
N ILE A 181 2.14 -0.39 20.09
CA ILE A 181 1.54 -1.57 19.44
C ILE A 181 1.10 -1.15 18.06
N GLY A 182 1.70 -1.75 17.06
CA GLY A 182 1.45 -1.47 15.65
C GLY A 182 1.08 -2.73 14.88
N THR A 183 0.74 -2.56 13.62
CA THR A 183 0.37 -3.65 12.69
C THR A 183 1.51 -4.02 11.73
N GLY A 184 2.59 -3.25 11.71
CA GLY A 184 3.68 -3.37 10.74
C GLY A 184 3.44 -2.59 9.43
N MET A 185 2.27 -1.98 9.26
CA MET A 185 1.98 -1.11 8.12
C MET A 185 2.50 0.32 8.30
N GLU A 186 2.85 0.71 9.51
CA GLU A 186 3.29 2.06 9.86
C GLU A 186 4.53 2.48 9.06
N ALA A 187 5.56 1.63 9.02
CA ALA A 187 6.78 1.88 8.26
C ALA A 187 6.50 1.94 6.75
N VAL A 188 5.71 0.99 6.24
CA VAL A 188 5.36 0.92 4.81
C VAL A 188 4.55 2.16 4.40
N ALA A 189 3.57 2.56 5.20
CA ALA A 189 2.76 3.74 4.95
C ALA A 189 3.63 5.01 4.96
N ALA A 190 4.47 5.22 5.99
CA ALA A 190 5.32 6.39 6.11
C ALA A 190 6.31 6.52 4.94
N GLN A 191 7.01 5.45 4.57
CA GLN A 191 8.01 5.46 3.51
C GLN A 191 7.40 5.72 2.12
N ASN A 192 6.20 5.19 1.86
CA ASN A 192 5.53 5.34 0.57
C ASN A 192 4.76 6.66 0.40
N THR A 193 4.55 7.45 1.46
CA THR A 193 3.93 8.78 1.35
C THR A 193 4.82 9.84 0.72
N GLY A 194 6.13 9.61 0.63
CA GLY A 194 7.10 10.61 0.20
C GLY A 194 7.40 11.70 1.24
N GLN A 195 6.82 11.62 2.44
CA GLN A 195 7.10 12.54 3.55
C GLN A 195 8.43 12.21 4.25
N VAL A 196 8.79 10.94 4.24
CA VAL A 196 10.03 10.41 4.79
C VAL A 196 11.06 10.29 3.67
N ILE A 197 12.27 10.79 3.90
CA ILE A 197 13.36 10.68 2.94
C ILE A 197 14.18 9.43 3.26
N VAL A 198 14.24 8.52 2.29
CA VAL A 198 14.91 7.23 2.42
C VAL A 198 16.14 7.17 1.51
N ALA A 199 17.25 6.63 2.01
CA ALA A 199 18.46 6.40 1.23
C ALA A 199 18.23 5.37 0.12
N LYS A 200 18.50 5.75 -1.14
CA LYS A 200 18.30 4.88 -2.31
C LYS A 200 19.42 3.85 -2.49
N GLU A 201 20.62 4.17 -2.03
CA GLU A 201 21.84 3.35 -2.13
C GLU A 201 22.71 3.57 -0.87
N ASP A 202 23.71 2.71 -0.68
CA ASP A 202 24.72 2.92 0.34
C ASP A 202 25.55 4.16 0.03
N GLY A 203 25.91 4.92 1.04
CA GLY A 203 26.66 6.17 0.84
C GLY A 203 27.18 6.80 2.12
N THR A 204 27.52 8.07 2.03
CA THR A 204 27.92 8.90 3.16
C THR A 204 27.27 10.27 3.05
N VAL A 205 26.77 10.79 4.15
CA VAL A 205 26.22 12.15 4.24
C VAL A 205 27.38 13.15 4.17
N SER A 206 27.44 13.95 3.12
CA SER A 206 28.51 14.95 2.94
C SER A 206 28.20 16.28 3.63
N TYR A 207 26.93 16.65 3.67
CA TYR A 207 26.47 17.88 4.32
C TYR A 207 25.02 17.68 4.82
N MET A 208 24.71 18.31 5.94
CA MET A 208 23.35 18.31 6.49
C MET A 208 23.09 19.60 7.23
N ASP A 209 21.96 20.22 6.96
CA ASP A 209 21.37 21.30 7.75
C ASP A 209 19.85 21.14 7.85
N GLY A 210 19.15 22.13 8.42
CA GLY A 210 17.68 22.09 8.57
C GLY A 210 16.89 22.24 7.27
N ARG A 211 17.54 22.42 6.12
CA ARG A 211 16.90 22.64 4.81
C ARG A 211 17.36 21.65 3.74
N GLN A 212 18.50 21.00 3.94
CA GLN A 212 19.14 20.20 2.90
C GLN A 212 19.97 19.06 3.49
N ILE A 213 19.93 17.91 2.81
CA ILE A 213 20.80 16.77 3.08
C ILE A 213 21.49 16.39 1.78
N ASP A 214 22.82 16.47 1.74
CA ASP A 214 23.63 16.05 0.61
C ASP A 214 24.25 14.68 0.88
N VAL A 215 24.03 13.75 -0.02
CA VAL A 215 24.53 12.38 0.07
C VAL A 215 25.43 12.07 -1.12
N ILE A 216 26.57 11.45 -0.83
CA ILE A 216 27.46 10.85 -1.83
C ILE A 216 27.27 9.33 -1.75
N TYR A 217 26.66 8.77 -2.77
CA TYR A 217 26.44 7.32 -2.87
C TYR A 217 27.70 6.58 -3.31
N LYS A 218 27.80 5.27 -3.02
CA LYS A 218 28.92 4.42 -3.48
C LYS A 218 29.07 4.39 -4.98
N SER A 219 27.99 4.58 -5.74
CA SER A 219 28.00 4.74 -7.20
C SER A 219 28.73 6.01 -7.70
N GLY A 220 29.17 6.89 -6.78
CA GLY A 220 29.75 8.19 -7.09
C GLY A 220 28.71 9.29 -7.36
N LYS A 221 27.43 8.97 -7.36
CA LYS A 221 26.35 9.93 -7.57
C LYS A 221 26.18 10.81 -6.32
N LYS A 222 26.19 12.13 -6.53
CA LYS A 222 25.82 13.10 -5.50
C LYS A 222 24.36 13.45 -5.64
N VAL A 223 23.60 13.38 -4.55
CA VAL A 223 22.18 13.74 -4.51
C VAL A 223 21.96 14.69 -3.37
N SER A 224 21.30 15.81 -3.65
CA SER A 224 20.82 16.77 -2.68
C SER A 224 19.34 16.57 -2.46
N HIS A 225 18.92 16.42 -1.21
CA HIS A 225 17.54 16.34 -0.78
C HIS A 225 17.17 17.64 -0.10
N GLU A 226 16.30 18.42 -0.73
CA GLU A 226 15.71 19.61 -0.11
C GLU A 226 14.63 19.20 0.87
N LEU A 227 14.61 19.80 2.06
CA LEU A 227 13.66 19.52 3.13
C LEU A 227 12.53 20.55 3.14
N ASP A 228 11.31 20.09 3.33
CA ASP A 228 10.17 20.96 3.59
C ASP A 228 10.30 21.57 5.00
N VAL A 229 10.39 22.91 5.08
CA VAL A 229 10.53 23.65 6.34
C VAL A 229 9.32 24.54 6.53
N PHE A 230 8.50 24.25 7.54
CA PHE A 230 7.28 24.99 7.89
C PHE A 230 6.36 25.28 6.69
N ARG A 231 6.18 24.30 5.81
CA ARG A 231 5.29 24.43 4.67
C ARG A 231 3.84 24.32 5.10
N ARG A 232 3.02 25.31 4.71
CA ARG A 232 1.59 25.29 4.98
C ARG A 232 0.89 24.23 4.14
N THR A 233 0.00 23.42 4.77
CA THR A 233 -0.91 22.52 4.06
C THR A 233 -2.19 23.25 3.68
N ASN A 234 -3.03 22.61 2.84
CA ASN A 234 -4.33 23.16 2.46
C ASN A 234 -5.26 23.39 3.66
N GLN A 235 -5.12 22.58 4.70
CA GLN A 235 -5.92 22.68 5.95
C GLN A 235 -5.28 23.67 6.97
N GLY A 236 -4.21 24.38 6.61
CA GLY A 236 -3.53 25.30 7.50
C GLY A 236 -2.61 24.63 8.53
N THR A 237 -2.43 23.32 8.46
CA THR A 237 -1.46 22.59 9.27
C THR A 237 -0.04 22.75 8.71
N CYS A 238 0.96 22.27 9.42
CA CYS A 238 2.36 22.46 9.10
C CYS A 238 3.02 21.15 8.64
N PHE A 239 3.63 21.17 7.45
CA PHE A 239 4.61 20.18 7.04
C PHE A 239 6.02 20.69 7.38
N HIS A 240 6.75 19.88 8.13
CA HIS A 240 8.13 20.17 8.51
C HIS A 240 8.90 18.84 8.55
N GLN A 241 9.94 18.75 7.73
CA GLN A 241 10.83 17.60 7.73
C GLN A 241 12.00 17.82 8.67
N ARG A 242 12.37 16.76 9.39
CA ARG A 242 13.45 16.80 10.38
C ARG A 242 14.54 15.81 10.00
N PRO A 243 15.79 16.27 9.77
CA PRO A 243 16.90 15.36 9.48
C PRO A 243 17.18 14.46 10.70
N LEU A 244 17.44 13.19 10.45
CA LEU A 244 17.83 12.20 11.46
C LEU A 244 19.31 11.82 11.37
N CYS A 245 19.95 12.07 10.22
CA CYS A 245 21.36 11.76 9.98
C CYS A 245 22.28 12.90 10.39
N SER A 246 23.58 12.59 10.53
CA SER A 246 24.62 13.57 10.83
C SER A 246 25.62 13.68 9.68
N THR A 247 26.27 14.84 9.54
CA THR A 247 27.34 15.01 8.54
C THR A 247 28.49 14.04 8.78
N GLY A 248 28.94 13.34 7.74
CA GLY A 248 29.98 12.31 7.80
C GLY A 248 29.47 10.90 8.13
N GLU A 249 28.19 10.74 8.41
CA GLU A 249 27.57 9.46 8.73
C GLU A 249 27.52 8.54 7.50
N LYS A 250 27.80 7.27 7.71
CA LYS A 250 27.68 6.22 6.69
C LYS A 250 26.25 5.66 6.71
N ILE A 251 25.60 5.71 5.59
CA ILE A 251 24.23 5.25 5.40
C ILE A 251 24.18 4.02 4.50
N LYS A 252 23.19 3.17 4.73
CA LYS A 252 22.87 2.02 3.91
C LYS A 252 21.60 2.29 3.10
N LYS A 253 21.41 1.54 2.04
CA LYS A 253 20.15 1.55 1.30
C LYS A 253 18.99 1.19 2.22
N GLY A 254 17.96 2.05 2.26
CA GLY A 254 16.78 1.89 3.11
C GLY A 254 16.85 2.64 4.43
N ASP A 255 18.00 3.23 4.81
CA ASP A 255 18.09 4.06 6.02
C ASP A 255 17.26 5.34 5.86
N ILE A 256 16.66 5.78 6.95
CA ILE A 256 15.85 6.99 7.01
C ILE A 256 16.78 8.20 7.19
N LEU A 257 16.72 9.14 6.27
CA LEU A 257 17.52 10.37 6.30
C LEU A 257 16.79 11.51 7.00
N ALA A 258 15.49 11.63 6.78
CA ALA A 258 14.66 12.65 7.42
C ALA A 258 13.25 12.12 7.66
N ASP A 259 12.69 12.45 8.82
CA ASP A 259 11.28 12.28 9.13
C ASP A 259 10.45 13.44 8.58
N GLY A 260 9.19 13.15 8.26
CA GLY A 260 8.20 14.14 7.85
C GLY A 260 7.23 14.52 8.96
N ALA A 261 6.11 15.11 8.57
CA ALA A 261 5.00 15.35 9.47
C ALA A 261 4.37 14.01 9.89
N SER A 262 3.98 13.89 11.16
CA SER A 262 3.35 12.68 11.73
C SER A 262 4.17 11.40 11.49
N THR A 263 5.50 11.50 11.57
CA THR A 263 6.40 10.34 11.51
C THR A 263 7.47 10.41 12.61
N GLU A 264 7.92 9.25 13.06
CA GLU A 264 9.02 9.10 14.01
C GLU A 264 9.90 7.92 13.58
N GLN A 265 11.18 8.18 13.32
CA GLN A 265 12.17 7.20 12.86
C GLN A 265 11.72 6.38 11.64
N GLY A 266 10.96 7.00 10.75
CA GLY A 266 10.44 6.35 9.55
C GLY A 266 9.14 5.58 9.72
N ASP A 267 8.58 5.55 10.91
CA ASP A 267 7.28 4.97 11.20
C ASP A 267 6.18 6.04 11.26
N LEU A 268 4.98 5.70 10.86
CA LEU A 268 3.83 6.59 10.95
C LEU A 268 3.45 6.80 12.43
N ALA A 269 3.41 8.05 12.85
CA ALA A 269 3.13 8.49 14.21
C ALA A 269 2.05 9.60 14.18
N VAL A 270 0.78 9.20 14.24
CA VAL A 270 -0.36 10.13 14.11
C VAL A 270 -0.77 10.78 15.44
N GLY A 271 -0.12 10.43 16.54
CA GLY A 271 -0.48 10.94 17.86
C GLY A 271 0.59 10.66 18.91
N GLN A 272 0.13 10.37 20.13
CA GLN A 272 0.95 10.13 21.31
C GLN A 272 0.46 8.89 22.06
N ASN A 273 1.37 8.17 22.68
CA ASN A 273 1.02 7.05 23.57
C ASN A 273 0.62 7.58 24.93
N LEU A 274 -0.62 7.32 25.33
CA LEU A 274 -1.19 7.80 26.60
C LEU A 274 -1.59 6.64 27.48
N LEU A 275 -1.40 6.81 28.79
CA LEU A 275 -1.99 5.92 29.79
C LEU A 275 -3.46 6.29 29.97
N VAL A 276 -4.36 5.34 29.71
CA VAL A 276 -5.81 5.51 29.77
C VAL A 276 -6.41 4.65 30.88
N ALA A 277 -7.35 5.22 31.64
CA ALA A 277 -8.20 4.48 32.57
C ALA A 277 -9.62 4.39 32.02
N TYR A 278 -10.17 3.18 31.94
CA TYR A 278 -11.55 2.92 31.54
C TYR A 278 -12.43 2.80 32.79
N MET A 279 -13.02 3.92 33.19
CA MET A 279 -13.86 3.99 34.36
C MET A 279 -14.83 5.18 34.30
N PRO A 280 -16.02 5.14 34.96
CA PRO A 280 -16.84 6.31 35.13
C PRO A 280 -16.13 7.33 36.06
N TRP A 281 -16.23 8.62 35.71
CA TRP A 281 -15.66 9.70 36.53
C TRP A 281 -16.66 10.79 36.79
N GLN A 282 -17.42 10.63 37.86
CA GLN A 282 -18.39 11.65 38.35
C GLN A 282 -19.35 12.18 37.24
N GLY A 283 -19.62 11.39 36.22
CA GLY A 283 -20.48 11.78 35.08
C GLY A 283 -19.81 12.68 34.03
N TYR A 284 -18.59 13.17 34.27
CA TYR A 284 -17.93 14.07 33.32
C TYR A 284 -17.42 13.39 32.05
N ASN A 285 -17.40 12.07 32.01
CA ASN A 285 -17.10 11.27 30.83
C ASN A 285 -18.32 10.50 30.29
N PHE A 286 -19.53 11.07 30.47
CA PHE A 286 -20.77 10.50 29.94
C PHE A 286 -20.77 10.48 28.41
N GLU A 287 -21.26 9.39 27.84
CA GLU A 287 -21.23 9.10 26.37
C GLU A 287 -19.80 9.11 25.81
N ASP A 288 -19.53 9.99 24.82
CA ASP A 288 -18.24 10.08 24.14
C ASP A 288 -17.29 11.13 24.76
N ALA A 289 -17.64 11.69 25.92
CA ALA A 289 -16.80 12.65 26.62
C ALA A 289 -15.55 11.98 27.21
N VAL A 290 -14.43 12.68 27.15
CA VAL A 290 -13.13 12.23 27.66
C VAL A 290 -12.55 13.27 28.62
N ILE A 291 -12.09 12.82 29.79
CA ILE A 291 -11.35 13.66 30.72
C ILE A 291 -9.87 13.52 30.43
N ILE A 292 -9.20 14.64 30.24
CA ILE A 292 -7.74 14.67 30.01
C ILE A 292 -7.00 15.26 31.21
N SER A 293 -5.78 14.78 31.43
CA SER A 293 -4.90 15.31 32.47
C SER A 293 -4.32 16.67 32.09
N SER A 294 -4.21 17.59 33.06
CA SER A 294 -3.52 18.87 32.89
C SER A 294 -2.03 18.73 32.52
N ARG A 295 -1.44 17.57 32.75
CA ARG A 295 -0.07 17.22 32.31
C ARG A 295 0.10 17.37 30.81
N LEU A 296 -0.90 16.96 30.02
CA LEU A 296 -0.86 17.02 28.55
C LEU A 296 -0.70 18.47 28.04
N LYS A 297 -1.30 19.43 28.75
CA LYS A 297 -1.12 20.86 28.44
C LYS A 297 0.25 21.39 28.92
N LYS A 298 0.70 20.97 30.12
CA LYS A 298 1.99 21.43 30.67
C LYS A 298 3.19 20.96 29.86
N GLU A 299 3.12 19.76 29.32
CA GLU A 299 4.22 19.09 28.60
C GLU A 299 4.12 19.27 27.07
N ASP A 300 3.16 20.07 26.60
CA ASP A 300 2.90 20.31 25.16
C ASP A 300 2.73 19.03 24.34
N VAL A 301 2.10 17.99 24.93
CA VAL A 301 2.00 16.65 24.34
C VAL A 301 1.25 16.65 23.02
N PHE A 302 0.14 17.46 22.93
CA PHE A 302 -0.68 17.58 21.73
C PHE A 302 -0.52 18.93 21.03
N SER A 303 0.60 19.63 21.25
CA SER A 303 0.85 20.90 20.59
C SER A 303 1.05 20.73 19.09
N SER A 304 0.44 21.61 18.31
CA SER A 304 0.49 21.62 16.85
C SER A 304 0.74 23.04 16.34
N ILE A 305 1.25 23.15 15.12
CA ILE A 305 1.51 24.42 14.45
C ILE A 305 0.45 24.63 13.38
N HIS A 306 -0.24 25.76 13.43
CA HIS A 306 -1.20 26.17 12.41
C HIS A 306 -0.68 27.44 11.72
N ILE A 307 -0.61 27.40 10.39
CA ILE A 307 -0.11 28.49 9.57
C ILE A 307 -1.29 29.14 8.85
N GLN A 308 -1.53 30.40 9.12
CA GLN A 308 -2.53 31.23 8.44
C GLN A 308 -1.83 32.18 7.49
N GLN A 309 -2.36 32.36 6.29
CA GLN A 309 -1.88 33.30 5.30
C GLN A 309 -3.00 34.29 4.98
N PHE A 310 -2.72 35.55 5.19
CA PHE A 310 -3.61 36.64 4.84
C PHE A 310 -3.02 37.39 3.64
N THR A 311 -3.81 37.55 2.59
CA THR A 311 -3.43 38.28 1.39
C THR A 311 -4.34 39.48 1.23
N VAL A 312 -3.78 40.64 1.01
CA VAL A 312 -4.50 41.88 0.75
C VAL A 312 -3.97 42.48 -0.54
N ASP A 313 -4.85 42.66 -1.49
CA ASP A 313 -4.51 43.29 -2.77
C ASP A 313 -4.80 44.80 -2.69
N VAL A 314 -3.85 45.60 -3.08
CA VAL A 314 -4.00 47.07 -3.22
C VAL A 314 -4.57 47.34 -4.62
N ARG A 315 -5.72 48.00 -4.71
CA ARG A 315 -6.42 48.27 -5.95
C ARG A 315 -6.35 49.73 -6.32
N ASP A 316 -6.24 50.02 -7.61
CA ASP A 316 -6.43 51.37 -8.11
C ASP A 316 -7.91 51.71 -8.20
N THR A 317 -8.34 52.74 -7.51
CA THR A 317 -9.70 53.23 -7.54
C THR A 317 -9.79 54.56 -8.25
N LYS A 318 -11.00 55.02 -8.65
CA LYS A 318 -11.23 56.33 -9.27
C LYS A 318 -10.83 57.51 -8.36
N LEU A 319 -10.70 57.26 -7.04
CA LEU A 319 -10.28 58.25 -6.03
C LEU A 319 -8.78 58.19 -5.71
N GLY A 320 -8.02 57.34 -6.36
CA GLY A 320 -6.62 57.03 -6.12
C GLY A 320 -6.39 55.58 -5.68
N PRO A 321 -5.12 55.15 -5.59
CA PRO A 321 -4.77 53.78 -5.15
C PRO A 321 -5.11 53.61 -3.67
N GLU A 322 -5.59 52.40 -3.33
CA GLU A 322 -5.74 51.98 -1.94
C GLU A 322 -4.36 51.91 -1.28
N LEU A 323 -4.27 52.22 0.00
CA LEU A 323 -3.01 52.27 0.75
C LEU A 323 -3.13 51.34 1.98
N VAL A 324 -2.06 50.62 2.28
CA VAL A 324 -1.93 49.89 3.55
C VAL A 324 -1.43 50.87 4.60
N THR A 325 -2.32 51.36 5.46
CA THR A 325 -2.04 52.35 6.48
C THR A 325 -2.75 52.06 7.79
N ARG A 326 -2.24 52.58 8.89
CA ARG A 326 -2.94 52.61 10.19
C ARG A 326 -3.91 53.80 10.32
N ASP A 327 -3.73 54.82 9.50
CA ASP A 327 -4.53 56.04 9.49
C ASP A 327 -5.76 55.83 8.61
N ILE A 328 -6.83 55.33 9.21
CA ILE A 328 -8.10 55.03 8.54
C ILE A 328 -9.10 56.13 8.91
N PRO A 329 -9.59 56.91 7.93
CA PRO A 329 -10.58 57.94 8.20
C PRO A 329 -11.85 57.37 8.82
N ASN A 330 -12.39 58.05 9.83
CA ASN A 330 -13.62 57.71 10.53
C ASN A 330 -13.60 56.37 11.32
N VAL A 331 -12.47 55.89 11.70
CA VAL A 331 -12.32 54.72 12.57
C VAL A 331 -11.74 55.12 13.91
#